data_320a701c4c422e894cac93a02b467311
#
_entry.id   320a701c4c422e894cac93a02b467311
#
_cell.length_a   1.000
_cell.length_b   1.000
_cell.length_c   1.000
_cell.angle_alpha   90.00
_cell.angle_beta   90.00
_cell.angle_gamma   90.00
#
_symmetry.space_group_name_H-M   'P 1'
#
loop_
_entity.id
_entity.type
_entity.pdbx_description
1 polymer ?
#
loop_
_entity_poly.entity_id
_entity_poly.type
_entity_poly.pdbx_seq_one_letter_code
_entity_poly.pdbx_strand_id
1 'polypeptide(L)'
;GTGDMSELALGWATYNGDHMSMYGVNCSVPKMLVRHLVRYYADTCGEKELSDILLDVLDTPVSPELLPPEEDGKIAQKTEDLVGPYELHDFYLYYILRFGYRPGKIYRLARQAFDGAYDKETILKWLKVFYRRFFNQQFKRSCLPDGPKVGSAAVSPRGDLRMPSDACSRLWLEELETLDEDCVYGVPETKAAGGSL
;
A
#
# COMPACT_ATOMS: atom_id res chain seq x y z
N GLY A 1 4.22 5.47 18.18
CA GLY A 1 3.30 5.29 17.05
C GLY A 1 3.31 3.86 16.54
N THR A 2 2.14 3.31 16.28
CA THR A 2 1.96 1.92 15.87
C THR A 2 1.59 1.77 14.39
N GLY A 3 1.43 2.88 13.66
CA GLY A 3 1.17 2.88 12.22
C GLY A 3 2.20 2.06 11.45
N ASP A 4 1.73 1.17 10.59
CA ASP A 4 2.59 0.33 9.75
C ASP A 4 3.00 1.02 8.44
N MET A 5 3.93 0.41 7.72
CA MET A 5 4.47 1.00 6.50
C MET A 5 3.40 1.20 5.41
N SER A 6 2.42 0.32 5.31
CA SER A 6 1.37 0.39 4.30
C SER A 6 0.39 1.54 4.57
N GLU A 7 0.01 1.73 5.82
CA GLU A 7 -0.80 2.87 6.26
C GLU A 7 -0.07 4.20 5.99
N LEU A 8 1.20 4.28 6.35
CA LEU A 8 2.03 5.45 6.12
C LEU A 8 2.25 5.75 4.63
N ALA A 9 2.43 4.71 3.82
CA ALA A 9 2.59 4.85 2.37
C ALA A 9 1.33 5.40 1.69
N LEU A 10 0.15 4.94 2.11
CA LEU A 10 -1.13 5.33 1.53
C LEU A 10 -1.76 6.56 2.23
N GLY A 11 -1.10 7.07 3.28
CA GLY A 11 -1.57 8.19 4.07
C GLY A 11 -2.82 7.87 4.89
N TRP A 12 -2.96 6.61 5.31
CA TRP A 12 -4.08 6.16 6.14
C TRP A 12 -3.77 6.40 7.61
N ALA A 13 -3.56 7.65 7.94
CA ALA A 13 -3.30 8.18 9.27
C ALA A 13 -3.91 9.58 9.37
N THR A 14 -4.44 9.93 10.53
CA THR A 14 -4.97 11.27 10.76
C THR A 14 -3.83 12.26 10.93
N TYR A 15 -3.77 13.29 10.07
CA TYR A 15 -2.76 14.34 10.18
C TYR A 15 -2.84 15.04 11.54
N ASN A 16 -1.70 15.24 12.19
CA ASN A 16 -1.58 15.73 13.56
C ASN A 16 -2.27 14.85 14.62
N GLY A 17 -2.61 13.61 14.30
CA GLY A 17 -3.17 12.61 15.20
C GLY A 17 -2.17 11.48 15.48
N ASP A 18 -2.57 10.27 15.13
CA ASP A 18 -1.83 9.02 15.38
C ASP A 18 -0.41 8.95 14.77
N HIS A 19 -0.13 9.67 13.69
CA HIS A 19 1.22 9.75 13.11
C HIS A 19 2.15 10.70 13.86
N MET A 20 1.64 11.53 14.77
CA MET A 20 2.41 12.48 15.59
C MET A 20 2.89 11.82 16.88
N SER A 21 3.76 10.84 16.76
CA SER A 21 4.37 10.13 17.89
C SER A 21 5.86 10.44 17.99
N MET A 22 6.45 10.14 19.15
CA MET A 22 7.88 10.32 19.36
C MET A 22 8.74 9.29 18.61
N TYR A 23 8.18 8.12 18.32
CA TYR A 23 8.87 7.04 17.64
C TYR A 23 7.86 6.08 16.97
N GLY A 24 8.13 5.68 15.72
CA GLY A 24 7.27 4.78 14.93
C GLY A 24 7.81 3.35 14.92
N VAL A 25 7.33 2.50 15.80
CA VAL A 25 7.89 1.14 15.96
C VAL A 25 7.65 0.24 14.74
N ASN A 26 6.53 0.40 14.03
CA ASN A 26 6.14 -0.43 12.88
C ASN A 26 6.32 0.27 11.53
N CYS A 27 6.93 1.47 11.49
CA CYS A 27 6.96 2.32 10.29
C CYS A 27 7.64 1.71 9.06
N SER A 28 8.38 0.63 9.20
CA SER A 28 9.00 -0.10 8.09
C SER A 28 8.50 -1.54 7.93
N VAL A 29 7.42 -1.90 8.61
CA VAL A 29 6.81 -3.23 8.53
C VAL A 29 5.49 -3.13 7.75
N PRO A 30 5.33 -3.78 6.58
CA PRO A 30 4.08 -3.75 5.81
C PRO A 30 2.95 -4.43 6.55
N LYS A 31 1.70 -4.04 6.27
CA LYS A 31 0.48 -4.59 6.89
C LYS A 31 0.42 -6.11 6.83
N MET A 32 0.70 -6.70 5.66
CA MET A 32 0.65 -8.15 5.51
C MET A 32 1.73 -8.86 6.32
N LEU A 33 2.91 -8.24 6.48
CA LEU A 33 3.96 -8.80 7.34
C LEU A 33 3.58 -8.69 8.83
N VAL A 34 2.94 -7.60 9.26
CA VAL A 34 2.39 -7.50 10.64
C VAL A 34 1.41 -8.65 10.89
N ARG A 35 0.44 -8.87 9.98
CA ARG A 35 -0.53 -9.98 10.09
C ARG A 35 0.17 -11.34 10.14
N HIS A 36 1.19 -11.54 9.33
CA HIS A 36 1.98 -12.78 9.33
C HIS A 36 2.72 -13.00 10.66
N LEU A 37 3.32 -11.95 11.22
CA LEU A 37 4.01 -12.04 12.52
C LEU A 37 3.06 -12.35 13.67
N VAL A 38 1.86 -11.73 13.66
CA VAL A 38 0.81 -12.04 14.67
C VAL A 38 0.37 -13.50 14.54
N ARG A 39 0.13 -13.99 13.32
CA ARG A 39 -0.21 -15.40 13.06
C ARG A 39 0.89 -16.34 13.56
N TYR A 40 2.13 -16.05 13.20
CA TYR A 40 3.27 -16.86 13.64
C TYR A 40 3.36 -16.94 15.16
N TYR A 41 3.15 -15.80 15.84
CA TYR A 41 3.17 -15.79 17.31
C TYR A 41 1.98 -16.57 17.91
N ALA A 42 0.79 -16.42 17.36
CA ALA A 42 -0.38 -17.20 17.76
C ALA A 42 -0.13 -18.71 17.67
N ASP A 43 0.49 -19.15 16.56
CA ASP A 43 0.79 -20.57 16.31
C ASP A 43 1.91 -21.14 17.21
N THR A 44 2.77 -20.28 17.76
CA THR A 44 4.00 -20.70 18.48
C THR A 44 4.07 -20.32 19.96
N CYS A 45 3.16 -19.46 20.46
CA CYS A 45 3.21 -18.95 21.85
C CYS A 45 3.00 -20.04 22.93
N GLY A 46 2.42 -21.19 22.59
CA GLY A 46 2.16 -22.28 23.51
C GLY A 46 1.00 -22.04 24.51
N GLU A 47 0.33 -20.88 24.43
CA GLU A 47 -0.79 -20.49 25.27
C GLU A 47 -2.08 -20.43 24.44
N LYS A 48 -2.99 -21.38 24.62
CA LYS A 48 -4.19 -21.49 23.79
C LYS A 48 -5.07 -20.25 23.85
N GLU A 49 -5.33 -19.71 25.05
CA GLU A 49 -6.19 -18.52 25.22
C GLU A 49 -5.61 -17.31 24.48
N LEU A 50 -4.30 -17.08 24.58
CA LEU A 50 -3.61 -16.01 23.86
C LEU A 50 -3.65 -16.23 22.35
N SER A 51 -3.43 -17.47 21.90
CA SER A 51 -3.54 -17.84 20.49
C SER A 51 -4.92 -17.53 19.92
N ASP A 52 -6.00 -17.95 20.62
CA ASP A 52 -7.38 -17.72 20.19
C ASP A 52 -7.69 -16.21 20.08
N ILE A 53 -7.24 -15.39 21.04
CA ILE A 53 -7.38 -13.92 21.01
C ILE A 53 -6.64 -13.31 19.81
N LEU A 54 -5.41 -13.72 19.55
CA LEU A 54 -4.62 -13.19 18.43
C LEU A 54 -5.22 -13.55 17.08
N LEU A 55 -5.81 -14.73 16.94
CA LEU A 55 -6.51 -15.14 15.72
C LEU A 55 -7.80 -14.33 15.51
N ASP A 56 -8.56 -14.07 16.56
CA ASP A 56 -9.74 -13.20 16.52
C ASP A 56 -9.38 -11.77 16.08
N VAL A 57 -8.27 -11.23 16.59
CA VAL A 57 -7.74 -9.93 16.14
C VAL A 57 -7.41 -9.95 14.64
N LEU A 58 -6.84 -11.02 14.11
CA LEU A 58 -6.53 -11.14 12.68
C LEU A 58 -7.79 -11.22 11.81
N ASP A 59 -8.88 -11.77 12.32
CA ASP A 59 -10.16 -11.90 11.63
C ASP A 59 -10.99 -10.60 11.71
N THR A 60 -10.60 -9.67 12.59
CA THR A 60 -11.26 -8.37 12.70
C THR A 60 -10.97 -7.51 11.46
N PRO A 61 -12.00 -6.97 10.78
CA PRO A 61 -11.80 -6.10 9.62
C PRO A 61 -11.03 -4.83 9.98
N VAL A 62 -10.10 -4.45 9.12
CA VAL A 62 -9.37 -3.17 9.27
C VAL A 62 -10.34 -2.01 9.02
N SER A 63 -10.48 -1.11 9.99
CA SER A 63 -11.36 0.05 9.92
C SER A 63 -10.67 1.31 10.46
N PRO A 64 -11.12 2.51 10.06
CA PRO A 64 -10.63 3.75 10.66
C PRO A 64 -11.12 3.87 12.12
N GLU A 65 -10.20 3.92 13.06
CA GLU A 65 -10.52 3.99 14.50
C GLU A 65 -11.25 5.28 14.92
N LEU A 66 -11.11 6.34 14.13
CA LEU A 66 -11.65 7.67 14.45
C LEU A 66 -13.05 7.94 13.90
N LEU A 67 -13.64 7.03 13.15
CA LEU A 67 -15.02 7.17 12.72
C LEU A 67 -15.95 6.57 13.80
N PRO A 68 -16.97 7.32 14.22
CA PRO A 68 -17.96 6.77 15.14
C PRO A 68 -18.66 5.56 14.49
N PRO A 69 -18.96 4.50 15.25
CA PRO A 69 -19.79 3.41 14.75
C PRO A 69 -21.17 3.94 14.34
N GLU A 70 -21.80 3.26 13.39
CA GLU A 70 -23.20 3.53 13.05
C GLU A 70 -24.12 3.27 14.26
N GLU A 71 -25.35 3.79 14.23
CA GLU A 71 -26.31 3.68 15.34
C GLU A 71 -26.60 2.21 15.74
N ASP A 72 -26.38 1.26 14.82
CA ASP A 72 -26.53 -0.18 15.05
C ASP A 72 -25.25 -0.86 15.58
N GLY A 73 -24.21 -0.09 15.88
CA GLY A 73 -22.92 -0.59 16.38
C GLY A 73 -22.02 -1.22 15.33
N LYS A 74 -22.42 -1.18 14.05
CA LYS A 74 -21.58 -1.67 12.96
C LYS A 74 -20.52 -0.65 12.58
N ILE A 75 -19.41 -1.16 12.06
CA ILE A 75 -18.32 -0.35 11.52
C ILE A 75 -18.82 0.32 10.24
N ALA A 76 -18.97 1.66 10.27
CA ALA A 76 -19.50 2.47 9.19
C ALA A 76 -18.69 2.35 7.90
N GLN A 77 -17.39 2.01 7.98
CA GLN A 77 -16.51 1.97 6.84
C GLN A 77 -15.34 1.01 7.04
N LYS A 78 -15.16 0.09 6.09
CA LYS A 78 -13.95 -0.73 6.03
C LYS A 78 -12.89 -0.02 5.22
N THR A 79 -11.67 0.04 5.73
CA THR A 79 -10.54 0.66 5.02
C THR A 79 -10.29 0.00 3.67
N GLU A 80 -10.38 -1.32 3.59
CA GLU A 80 -10.16 -2.07 2.36
C GLU A 80 -11.20 -1.79 1.27
N ASP A 81 -12.43 -1.42 1.61
CA ASP A 81 -13.45 -1.02 0.65
C ASP A 81 -13.10 0.29 -0.08
N LEU A 82 -12.34 1.17 0.59
CA LEU A 82 -11.90 2.46 0.04
C LEU A 82 -10.51 2.42 -0.58
N VAL A 83 -9.63 1.61 -0.04
CA VAL A 83 -8.20 1.60 -0.38
C VAL A 83 -7.86 0.38 -1.20
N GLY A 84 -8.60 -0.71 -1.05
CA GLY A 84 -8.37 -2.00 -1.66
C GLY A 84 -7.53 -2.95 -0.81
N PRO A 85 -7.32 -4.18 -1.29
CA PRO A 85 -6.59 -5.20 -0.55
C PRO A 85 -5.14 -4.79 -0.25
N TYR A 86 -4.75 -4.85 1.01
CA TYR A 86 -3.39 -4.49 1.43
C TYR A 86 -2.31 -5.37 0.81
N GLU A 87 -2.62 -6.62 0.47
CA GLU A 87 -1.65 -7.49 -0.19
C GLU A 87 -1.23 -6.96 -1.58
N LEU A 88 -2.15 -6.36 -2.34
CA LEU A 88 -1.82 -5.69 -3.60
C LEU A 88 -0.97 -4.44 -3.33
N HIS A 89 -1.34 -3.64 -2.32
CA HIS A 89 -0.60 -2.41 -1.99
C HIS A 89 0.81 -2.70 -1.48
N ASP A 90 0.99 -3.70 -0.64
CA ASP A 90 2.30 -4.10 -0.13
C ASP A 90 3.20 -4.63 -1.27
N PHE A 91 2.62 -5.35 -2.23
CA PHE A 91 3.32 -5.77 -3.44
C PHE A 91 3.79 -4.56 -4.27
N TYR A 92 2.90 -3.60 -4.55
CA TYR A 92 3.25 -2.39 -5.31
C TYR A 92 4.30 -1.57 -4.59
N LEU A 93 4.14 -1.39 -3.29
CA LEU A 93 5.05 -0.63 -2.43
C LEU A 93 6.46 -1.23 -2.44
N TYR A 94 6.58 -2.55 -2.35
CA TYR A 94 7.86 -3.23 -2.40
C TYR A 94 8.58 -2.98 -3.72
N TYR A 95 7.89 -3.14 -4.85
CA TYR A 95 8.52 -2.98 -6.16
C TYR A 95 8.86 -1.53 -6.52
N ILE A 96 8.06 -0.57 -6.08
CA ILE A 96 8.40 0.85 -6.30
C ILE A 96 9.57 1.29 -5.40
N LEU A 97 9.56 0.95 -4.12
CA LEU A 97 10.60 1.41 -3.18
C LEU A 97 11.91 0.65 -3.34
N ARG A 98 11.85 -0.67 -3.50
CA ARG A 98 13.06 -1.50 -3.53
C ARG A 98 13.75 -1.50 -4.89
N PHE A 99 12.99 -1.43 -5.98
CA PHE A 99 13.50 -1.58 -7.33
C PHE A 99 13.26 -0.37 -8.24
N GLY A 100 12.44 0.59 -7.84
CA GLY A 100 12.10 1.74 -8.67
C GLY A 100 11.37 1.35 -9.96
N TYR A 101 10.58 0.28 -9.94
CA TYR A 101 9.89 -0.17 -11.13
C TYR A 101 8.77 0.78 -11.54
N ARG A 102 8.63 0.95 -12.85
CA ARG A 102 7.55 1.74 -13.45
C ARG A 102 6.20 1.04 -13.32
N PRO A 103 5.07 1.79 -13.37
CA PRO A 103 3.73 1.26 -13.20
C PRO A 103 3.40 0.07 -14.08
N GLY A 104 3.70 0.14 -15.37
CA GLY A 104 3.42 -0.94 -16.31
C GLY A 104 4.18 -2.23 -16.00
N LYS A 105 5.41 -2.12 -15.45
CA LYS A 105 6.15 -3.31 -15.01
C LYS A 105 5.54 -3.90 -13.73
N ILE A 106 5.16 -3.07 -12.77
CA ILE A 106 4.52 -3.51 -11.53
C ILE A 106 3.18 -4.19 -11.85
N TYR A 107 2.39 -3.62 -12.75
CA TYR A 107 1.13 -4.21 -13.20
C TYR A 107 1.31 -5.63 -13.77
N ARG A 108 2.29 -5.82 -14.69
CA ARG A 108 2.57 -7.15 -15.26
C ARG A 108 3.00 -8.17 -14.22
N LEU A 109 3.87 -7.76 -13.29
CA LEU A 109 4.31 -8.63 -12.19
C LEU A 109 3.15 -8.99 -11.26
N ALA A 110 2.28 -8.04 -10.95
CA ALA A 110 1.10 -8.27 -10.11
C ALA A 110 0.10 -9.23 -10.79
N ARG A 111 -0.16 -9.09 -12.09
CA ARG A 111 -0.98 -10.03 -12.85
C ARG A 111 -0.47 -11.47 -12.78
N GLN A 112 0.84 -11.65 -12.78
CA GLN A 112 1.45 -12.98 -12.67
C GLN A 112 1.42 -13.49 -11.22
N ALA A 113 1.70 -12.63 -10.25
CA ALA A 113 1.77 -13.02 -8.85
C ALA A 113 0.40 -13.35 -8.24
N PHE A 114 -0.64 -12.67 -8.71
CA PHE A 114 -2.01 -12.79 -8.20
C PHE A 114 -2.95 -13.46 -9.20
N ASP A 115 -2.40 -14.24 -10.14
CA ASP A 115 -3.19 -15.02 -11.09
C ASP A 115 -4.16 -15.97 -10.35
N GLY A 116 -5.43 -15.93 -10.73
CA GLY A 116 -6.49 -16.68 -10.05
C GLY A 116 -7.01 -16.07 -8.73
N ALA A 117 -6.32 -15.08 -8.14
CA ALA A 117 -6.78 -14.37 -6.93
C ALA A 117 -7.53 -13.08 -7.28
N TYR A 118 -7.03 -12.31 -8.25
CA TYR A 118 -7.61 -11.06 -8.71
C TYR A 118 -7.63 -10.99 -10.24
N ASP A 119 -8.72 -10.44 -10.79
CA ASP A 119 -8.78 -10.12 -12.21
C ASP A 119 -7.89 -8.91 -12.56
N LYS A 120 -7.60 -8.77 -13.84
CA LYS A 120 -6.71 -7.73 -14.36
C LYS A 120 -7.25 -6.32 -14.11
N GLU A 121 -8.56 -6.15 -14.15
CA GLU A 121 -9.26 -4.88 -13.92
C GLU A 121 -9.12 -4.45 -12.47
N THR A 122 -9.29 -5.37 -11.54
CA THR A 122 -9.11 -5.14 -10.09
C THR A 122 -7.67 -4.75 -9.77
N ILE A 123 -6.69 -5.47 -10.31
CA ILE A 123 -5.27 -5.14 -10.14
C ILE A 123 -4.98 -3.73 -10.67
N LEU A 124 -5.44 -3.40 -11.88
CA LEU A 124 -5.22 -2.09 -12.48
C LEU A 124 -5.91 -0.96 -11.69
N LYS A 125 -7.16 -1.18 -11.28
CA LYS A 125 -7.92 -0.24 -10.44
C LYS A 125 -7.15 0.13 -9.18
N TRP A 126 -6.70 -0.87 -8.44
CA TRP A 126 -6.00 -0.63 -7.17
C TRP A 126 -4.58 -0.11 -7.35
N LEU A 127 -3.91 -0.42 -8.45
CA LEU A 127 -2.63 0.19 -8.78
C LEU A 127 -2.78 1.71 -9.08
N LYS A 128 -3.84 2.12 -9.78
CA LYS A 128 -4.17 3.53 -9.98
C LYS A 128 -4.48 4.25 -8.65
N VAL A 129 -5.25 3.62 -7.77
CA VAL A 129 -5.52 4.14 -6.42
C VAL A 129 -4.24 4.26 -5.62
N PHE A 130 -3.38 3.23 -5.64
CA PHE A 130 -2.08 3.24 -4.99
C PHE A 130 -1.25 4.45 -5.41
N TYR A 131 -0.99 4.66 -6.70
CA TYR A 131 -0.17 5.78 -7.16
C TYR A 131 -0.78 7.13 -6.79
N ARG A 132 -2.09 7.30 -6.92
CA ARG A 132 -2.77 8.54 -6.54
C ARG A 132 -2.55 8.84 -5.06
N ARG A 133 -2.78 7.88 -4.18
CA ARG A 133 -2.60 8.06 -2.75
C ARG A 133 -1.14 8.20 -2.36
N PHE A 134 -0.26 7.36 -2.89
CA PHE A 134 1.16 7.38 -2.59
C PHE A 134 1.79 8.76 -2.81
N PHE A 135 1.43 9.44 -3.87
CA PHE A 135 1.90 10.81 -4.13
C PHE A 135 1.13 11.85 -3.31
N ASN A 136 -0.19 11.84 -3.34
CA ASN A 136 -1.01 12.88 -2.70
C ASN A 136 -0.86 12.92 -1.18
N GLN A 137 -0.44 11.81 -0.55
CA GLN A 137 -0.27 11.72 0.90
C GLN A 137 1.16 11.99 1.37
N GLN A 138 2.05 12.44 0.49
CA GLN A 138 3.45 12.73 0.86
C GLN A 138 3.56 13.79 1.96
N PHE A 139 2.69 14.79 2.01
CA PHE A 139 2.70 15.79 3.06
C PHE A 139 2.58 15.20 4.47
N LYS A 140 1.83 14.10 4.62
CA LYS A 140 1.73 13.38 5.89
C LYS A 140 3.05 12.69 6.25
N ARG A 141 3.75 12.12 5.27
CA ARG A 141 5.04 11.45 5.48
C ARG A 141 6.16 12.41 5.82
N SER A 142 6.09 13.65 5.37
CA SER A 142 7.12 14.67 5.65
C SER A 142 7.33 14.93 7.13
N CYS A 143 6.34 14.70 7.97
CA CYS A 143 6.41 14.93 9.43
C CYS A 143 6.41 13.60 10.24
N LEU A 144 6.69 12.46 9.63
CA LEU A 144 6.79 11.20 10.35
C LEU A 144 7.93 11.23 11.38
N PRO A 145 7.72 10.60 12.57
CA PRO A 145 8.78 10.41 13.55
C PRO A 145 9.84 9.43 13.03
N ASP A 146 10.95 9.34 13.75
CA ASP A 146 11.93 8.31 13.52
C ASP A 146 11.37 6.92 13.89
N GLY A 147 11.92 5.89 13.27
CA GLY A 147 11.59 4.50 13.55
C GLY A 147 12.61 3.54 12.95
N PRO A 148 12.57 2.27 13.30
CA PRO A 148 13.54 1.30 12.83
C PRO A 148 13.29 0.96 11.36
N LYS A 149 14.35 0.77 10.57
CA LYS A 149 14.27 0.10 9.28
C LYS A 149 14.53 -1.38 9.48
N VAL A 150 13.47 -2.17 9.53
CA VAL A 150 13.54 -3.63 9.73
C VAL A 150 13.78 -4.37 8.42
N GLY A 151 13.09 -3.97 7.37
CA GLY A 151 13.20 -4.58 6.04
C GLY A 151 14.14 -3.85 5.08
N SER A 152 14.07 -4.19 3.79
CA SER A 152 14.89 -3.63 2.73
C SER A 152 14.34 -2.31 2.15
N ALA A 153 13.13 -1.88 2.54
CA ALA A 153 12.47 -0.66 2.12
C ALA A 153 11.79 0.04 3.31
N ALA A 154 11.68 1.37 3.25
CA ALA A 154 10.97 2.18 4.23
C ALA A 154 10.43 3.45 3.58
N VAL A 155 9.46 4.12 4.22
CA VAL A 155 8.85 5.37 3.73
C VAL A 155 9.36 6.61 4.50
N SER A 156 10.44 6.48 5.24
CA SER A 156 11.00 7.60 6.01
C SER A 156 11.44 8.75 5.10
N PRO A 157 11.02 9.99 5.37
CA PRO A 157 11.43 11.17 4.61
C PRO A 157 12.90 11.53 4.83
N ARG A 158 13.52 10.98 5.87
CA ARG A 158 14.95 11.15 6.17
C ARG A 158 15.83 10.02 5.63
N GLY A 159 15.20 8.99 5.06
CA GLY A 159 15.87 7.79 4.54
C GLY A 159 15.50 7.47 3.09
N ASP A 160 14.75 6.40 2.88
CA ASP A 160 14.52 5.81 1.56
C ASP A 160 13.57 6.62 0.67
N LEU A 161 12.60 7.36 1.22
CA LEU A 161 11.60 8.08 0.45
C LEU A 161 11.71 9.61 0.66
N ARG A 162 12.72 10.21 0.04
CA ARG A 162 12.93 11.66 0.03
C ARG A 162 12.19 12.29 -1.14
N MET A 163 10.88 12.41 -1.02
CA MET A 163 10.01 12.97 -2.05
C MET A 163 9.43 14.30 -1.58
N PRO A 164 9.37 15.34 -2.42
CA PRO A 164 8.73 16.61 -2.06
C PRO A 164 7.22 16.42 -1.88
N SER A 165 6.63 17.24 -1.00
CA SER A 165 5.20 17.11 -0.65
C SER A 165 4.25 17.47 -1.79
N ASP A 166 4.73 18.18 -2.81
CA ASP A 166 4.00 18.57 -4.03
C ASP A 166 4.29 17.68 -5.23
N ALA A 167 4.98 16.56 -5.04
CA ALA A 167 5.20 15.58 -6.10
C ALA A 167 3.87 15.08 -6.68
N CYS A 168 3.80 15.01 -8.01
CA CYS A 168 2.58 14.71 -8.74
C CYS A 168 2.64 13.30 -9.37
N SER A 169 1.53 12.56 -9.24
CA SER A 169 1.39 11.20 -9.80
C SER A 169 1.04 11.16 -11.29
N ARG A 170 0.85 12.31 -11.95
CA ARG A 170 0.27 12.40 -13.30
C ARG A 170 0.94 11.47 -14.33
N LEU A 171 2.26 11.51 -14.44
CA LEU A 171 2.98 10.68 -15.42
C LEU A 171 2.81 9.17 -15.19
N TRP A 172 2.72 8.74 -13.93
CA TRP A 172 2.47 7.34 -13.57
C TRP A 172 1.05 6.91 -13.89
N LEU A 173 0.08 7.79 -13.67
CA LEU A 173 -1.33 7.54 -14.00
C LEU A 173 -1.56 7.53 -15.51
N GLU A 174 -0.95 8.47 -16.25
CA GLU A 174 -0.98 8.50 -17.73
C GLU A 174 -0.41 7.19 -18.31
N GLU A 175 0.70 6.67 -17.77
CA GLU A 175 1.22 5.37 -18.19
C GLU A 175 0.20 4.24 -17.96
N LEU A 176 -0.50 4.24 -16.83
CA LEU A 176 -1.52 3.23 -16.52
C LEU A 176 -2.80 3.37 -17.37
N GLU A 177 -3.11 4.56 -17.88
CA GLU A 177 -4.24 4.76 -18.81
C GLU A 177 -3.92 4.23 -20.22
N THR A 178 -2.63 4.19 -20.60
CA THR A 178 -2.19 3.67 -21.89
C THR A 178 -1.96 2.17 -21.92
N LEU A 179 -2.03 1.50 -20.76
CA LEU A 179 -1.94 0.05 -20.72
C LEU A 179 -3.23 -0.52 -21.30
N ASP A 180 -3.11 -1.07 -22.51
CA ASP A 180 -4.15 -1.91 -23.07
C ASP A 180 -4.32 -3.16 -22.19
N GLU A 181 -5.55 -3.56 -21.97
CA GLU A 181 -5.91 -4.70 -21.11
C GLU A 181 -5.19 -6.00 -21.53
N ASP A 182 -4.80 -6.09 -22.80
CA ASP A 182 -4.10 -7.23 -23.39
C ASP A 182 -2.58 -7.05 -23.56
N CYS A 183 -2.03 -5.88 -23.17
CA CYS A 183 -0.61 -5.59 -23.39
C CYS A 183 0.29 -6.43 -22.46
N VAL A 184 0.67 -7.61 -22.92
CA VAL A 184 1.62 -8.50 -22.24
C VAL A 184 3.05 -7.94 -22.31
N TYR A 185 3.35 -7.11 -23.33
CA TYR A 185 4.62 -6.44 -23.52
C TYR A 185 4.39 -4.99 -23.95
N GLY A 186 4.44 -4.05 -23.02
CA GLY A 186 4.40 -2.61 -23.32
C GLY A 186 5.69 -2.14 -24.01
N VAL A 187 5.83 -2.46 -25.26
CA VAL A 187 6.61 -1.64 -26.19
C VAL A 187 5.58 -0.71 -26.82
N PRO A 188 5.66 0.63 -26.67
CA PRO A 188 4.80 1.51 -27.44
C PRO A 188 5.07 1.21 -28.92
N GLU A 189 4.04 0.83 -29.67
CA GLU A 189 4.11 0.88 -31.11
C GLU A 189 4.50 2.32 -31.47
N THR A 190 5.70 2.51 -31.92
CA THR A 190 6.08 3.74 -32.59
C THR A 190 5.15 3.86 -33.79
N LYS A 191 4.12 4.73 -33.69
CA LYS A 191 3.38 5.16 -34.85
C LYS A 191 4.43 5.64 -35.85
N ALA A 192 4.66 4.83 -36.86
CA ALA A 192 5.48 5.22 -37.98
C ALA A 192 4.85 6.53 -38.52
N ALA A 193 5.58 7.61 -38.37
CA ALA A 193 5.24 8.85 -39.04
C ALA A 193 5.27 8.56 -40.53
N GLY A 194 4.09 8.35 -41.11
CA GLY A 194 3.90 8.26 -42.54
C GLY A 194 4.30 9.60 -43.16
N GLY A 195 5.57 9.72 -43.52
CA GLY A 195 6.03 10.77 -44.38
C GLY A 195 5.60 10.41 -45.79
N SER A 196 4.61 11.08 -46.31
CA SER A 196 4.39 11.20 -47.74
C SER A 196 5.28 12.35 -48.23
N LEU A 197 6.21 12.02 -49.09
CA LEU A 197 6.90 12.93 -49.99
C LEU A 197 5.89 13.46 -51.04
#